data_ef1b0973d434fec68610bfd1206408da
#
_entry.id   ef1b0973d434fec68610bfd1206408da
#
_cell.length_a   1.000
_cell.length_b   1.000
_cell.length_c   1.000
_cell.angle_alpha   90.00
_cell.angle_beta   90.00
_cell.angle_gamma   90.00
#
_symmetry.space_group_name_H-M   'P 1'
#
loop_
_entity.id
_entity.type
_entity.pdbx_description
1 polymer ?
#
loop_
_entity_poly.entity_id
_entity_poly.type
_entity_poly.pdbx_seq_one_letter_code
_entity_poly.pdbx_strand_id
1 'polypeptide(L)'
;MRIFNLLTLPVIILIFIQCQQTPSSVVDYRWSEERAWDWQKENGWMVGTNFNPSTSINQLEFWQEDTYDPETIERELEWSAELGMNLHRVYLHNLLWDQDSLGFLKRIENYLEISDSKGIKTILVLLDDVWHPIPKLGKQPNPGM
;
A
#
# COMPACT_ATOMS: atom_id res chain seq x y z
N MET A 1 -62.47 17.62 25.45
CA MET A 1 -61.59 17.72 24.31
C MET A 1 -60.25 18.34 24.75
N ARG A 2 -59.33 17.56 25.33
CA ARG A 2 -57.92 17.98 25.71
C ARG A 2 -57.07 16.81 26.21
N ILE A 3 -57.17 15.64 25.61
CA ILE A 3 -56.32 14.45 26.03
C ILE A 3 -55.29 14.10 24.95
N PHE A 4 -55.23 14.83 23.81
CA PHE A 4 -54.40 14.45 22.68
C PHE A 4 -52.93 14.99 22.75
N ASN A 5 -52.64 15.89 23.66
CA ASN A 5 -51.29 16.54 23.68
C ASN A 5 -50.27 15.94 24.67
N LEU A 6 -50.65 14.95 25.48
CA LEU A 6 -49.71 14.41 26.50
C LEU A 6 -48.98 13.16 26.00
N LEU A 7 -49.43 12.51 24.95
CA LEU A 7 -48.80 11.28 24.40
C LEU A 7 -47.82 11.56 23.27
N THR A 8 -47.87 12.73 22.64
CA THR A 8 -46.96 13.07 21.52
C THR A 8 -45.61 13.59 22.00
N LEU A 9 -45.51 14.18 23.18
CA LEU A 9 -44.29 14.72 23.74
C LEU A 9 -43.23 13.65 24.05
N PRO A 10 -43.57 12.52 24.69
CA PRO A 10 -42.58 11.46 24.94
C PRO A 10 -42.09 10.73 23.68
N VAL A 11 -42.91 10.66 22.60
CA VAL A 11 -42.52 10.04 21.32
C VAL A 11 -41.48 10.92 20.61
N ILE A 12 -41.60 12.22 20.66
CA ILE A 12 -40.62 13.15 20.07
C ILE A 12 -39.30 13.07 20.83
N ILE A 13 -39.32 12.98 22.16
CA ILE A 13 -38.10 12.84 22.98
C ILE A 13 -37.37 11.53 22.68
N LEU A 14 -38.08 10.42 22.44
CA LEU A 14 -37.48 9.13 22.09
C LEU A 14 -36.79 9.15 20.73
N ILE A 15 -37.25 9.94 19.78
CA ILE A 15 -36.64 10.07 18.43
C ILE A 15 -35.30 10.83 18.52
N PHE A 16 -35.14 11.77 19.45
CA PHE A 16 -33.88 12.51 19.64
C PHE A 16 -32.80 11.74 20.41
N ILE A 17 -33.16 10.68 21.17
CA ILE A 17 -32.20 9.85 21.91
C ILE A 17 -31.49 8.84 21.01
N GLN A 18 -32.01 8.52 19.84
CA GLN A 18 -31.39 7.54 18.91
C GLN A 18 -30.23 8.08 18.07
N CYS A 19 -29.90 9.39 18.18
CA CYS A 19 -28.80 9.98 17.42
C CYS A 19 -27.51 10.20 18.24
N GLN A 20 -27.37 9.58 19.40
CA GLN A 20 -26.07 9.49 20.05
C GLN A 20 -25.34 8.26 19.50
N GLN A 21 -24.73 8.43 18.32
CA GLN A 21 -23.66 7.54 17.91
C GLN A 21 -22.58 7.60 18.99
N THR A 22 -22.44 6.53 19.76
CA THR A 22 -21.21 6.31 20.54
C THR A 22 -20.04 6.51 19.57
N PRO A 23 -19.10 7.43 19.85
CA PRO A 23 -17.91 7.50 19.03
C PRO A 23 -17.26 6.12 19.09
N SER A 24 -17.29 5.35 18.00
CA SER A 24 -16.42 4.22 17.88
C SER A 24 -15.03 4.81 18.08
N SER A 25 -14.28 4.30 19.03
CA SER A 25 -12.89 4.65 19.22
C SER A 25 -12.12 4.12 17.99
N VAL A 26 -12.27 4.82 16.86
CA VAL A 26 -11.40 4.61 15.72
C VAL A 26 -10.03 5.01 16.21
N VAL A 27 -9.17 4.02 16.40
CA VAL A 27 -7.77 4.28 16.70
C VAL A 27 -7.26 5.10 15.53
N ASP A 28 -6.91 6.36 15.78
CA ASP A 28 -6.35 7.22 14.76
C ASP A 28 -4.89 6.82 14.51
N TYR A 29 -4.65 6.07 13.47
CA TYR A 29 -3.30 5.64 13.06
C TYR A 29 -2.54 6.74 12.30
N ARG A 30 -3.12 7.90 12.10
CA ARG A 30 -2.45 9.01 11.43
C ARG A 30 -1.31 9.53 12.30
N TRP A 31 -0.23 9.86 11.66
CA TRP A 31 0.86 10.55 12.35
C TRP A 31 0.41 11.93 12.82
N SER A 32 0.92 12.38 13.98
CA SER A 32 0.83 13.77 14.34
C SER A 32 1.63 14.62 13.35
N GLU A 33 1.29 15.90 13.25
CA GLU A 33 2.02 16.85 12.42
C GLU A 33 3.50 16.91 12.80
N GLU A 34 3.80 16.96 14.09
CA GLU A 34 5.16 16.95 14.65
C GLU A 34 5.94 15.71 14.16
N ARG A 35 5.37 14.52 14.31
CA ARG A 35 5.99 13.27 13.87
C ARG A 35 6.27 13.27 12.35
N ALA A 36 5.35 13.82 11.56
CA ALA A 36 5.53 13.90 10.11
C ALA A 36 6.67 14.84 9.73
N TRP A 37 6.77 15.99 10.40
CA TRP A 37 7.86 16.95 10.19
C TRP A 37 9.22 16.42 10.65
N ASP A 38 9.28 15.72 11.78
CA ASP A 38 10.51 15.13 12.27
C ASP A 38 11.00 14.03 11.33
N TRP A 39 10.10 13.19 10.84
CA TRP A 39 10.44 12.19 9.82
C TRP A 39 10.98 12.84 8.53
N GLN A 40 10.35 13.91 8.06
CA GLN A 40 10.80 14.62 6.87
C GLN A 40 12.17 15.29 7.06
N LYS A 41 12.45 15.86 8.24
CA LYS A 41 13.77 16.41 8.57
C LYS A 41 14.86 15.34 8.62
N GLU A 42 14.55 14.19 9.21
CA GLU A 42 15.46 13.06 9.34
C GLU A 42 15.82 12.46 7.97
N ASN A 43 14.83 12.32 7.08
CA ASN A 43 15.02 11.66 5.79
C ASN A 43 15.36 12.62 4.63
N GLY A 44 15.19 13.93 4.81
CA GLY A 44 15.53 14.94 3.83
C GLY A 44 14.64 14.94 2.58
N TRP A 45 15.19 15.38 1.47
CA TRP A 45 14.48 15.44 0.19
C TRP A 45 14.41 14.05 -0.46
N MET A 46 13.21 13.60 -0.82
CA MET A 46 12.98 12.32 -1.46
C MET A 46 13.13 12.42 -2.97
N VAL A 47 14.01 11.59 -3.52
CA VAL A 47 14.29 11.47 -4.97
C VAL A 47 14.15 10.01 -5.37
N GLY A 48 13.33 9.72 -6.36
CA GLY A 48 13.13 8.33 -6.77
C GLY A 48 12.17 8.16 -7.94
N THR A 49 11.89 6.91 -8.25
CA THR A 49 11.08 6.49 -9.40
C THR A 49 10.11 5.37 -9.01
N ASN A 50 9.27 4.99 -9.98
CA ASN A 50 8.67 3.65 -9.95
C ASN A 50 9.78 2.63 -10.22
N PHE A 51 9.79 1.55 -9.46
CA PHE A 51 10.75 0.47 -9.64
C PHE A 51 10.04 -0.82 -10.06
N ASN A 52 10.58 -1.44 -11.08
CA ASN A 52 10.29 -2.80 -11.53
C ASN A 52 11.60 -3.35 -12.06
N PRO A 53 12.08 -4.52 -11.60
CA PRO A 53 13.37 -5.04 -12.05
C PRO A 53 13.36 -5.33 -13.54
N SER A 54 14.50 -5.17 -14.19
CA SER A 54 14.63 -5.35 -15.66
C SER A 54 14.31 -6.76 -16.14
N THR A 55 14.29 -7.73 -15.24
CA THR A 55 13.89 -9.12 -15.50
C THR A 55 12.38 -9.33 -15.48
N SER A 56 11.58 -8.30 -15.16
CA SER A 56 10.13 -8.39 -15.03
C SER A 56 9.42 -7.42 -15.96
N ILE A 57 8.37 -7.88 -16.63
CA ILE A 57 7.54 -7.05 -17.50
C ILE A 57 6.57 -6.18 -16.69
N ASN A 58 6.07 -6.71 -15.58
CA ASN A 58 5.09 -6.06 -14.71
C ASN A 58 5.16 -6.57 -13.27
N GLN A 59 4.29 -6.03 -12.39
CA GLN A 59 4.24 -6.40 -10.98
C GLN A 59 3.89 -7.89 -10.74
N LEU A 60 3.18 -8.57 -11.63
CA LEU A 60 2.92 -10.01 -11.47
C LEU A 60 4.21 -10.80 -11.65
N GLU A 61 4.97 -10.53 -12.71
CA GLU A 61 6.25 -11.20 -12.95
C GLU A 61 7.30 -10.83 -11.92
N PHE A 62 7.27 -9.59 -11.41
CA PHE A 62 8.16 -9.16 -10.34
C PHE A 62 8.04 -10.03 -9.09
N TRP A 63 6.80 -10.39 -8.69
CA TRP A 63 6.55 -10.95 -7.38
C TRP A 63 6.19 -12.44 -7.35
N GLN A 64 6.04 -13.12 -8.48
CA GLN A 64 5.82 -14.57 -8.50
C GLN A 64 7.07 -15.32 -8.05
N GLU A 65 6.89 -16.50 -7.42
CA GLU A 65 7.98 -17.29 -6.86
C GLU A 65 9.01 -17.71 -7.92
N ASP A 66 8.54 -18.09 -9.10
CA ASP A 66 9.36 -18.60 -10.21
C ASP A 66 10.10 -17.49 -10.99
N THR A 67 9.74 -16.23 -10.76
CA THR A 67 10.31 -15.08 -11.48
C THR A 67 10.92 -14.02 -10.57
N TYR A 68 10.77 -14.17 -9.25
CA TYR A 68 11.38 -13.26 -8.27
C TYR A 68 12.91 -13.38 -8.29
N ASP A 69 13.59 -12.28 -8.66
CA ASP A 69 15.03 -12.23 -8.88
C ASP A 69 15.72 -11.24 -7.93
N PRO A 70 16.08 -11.69 -6.71
CA PRO A 70 16.72 -10.82 -5.72
C PRO A 70 18.10 -10.32 -6.14
N GLU A 71 18.84 -11.05 -6.97
CA GLU A 71 20.17 -10.65 -7.45
C GLU A 71 20.06 -9.42 -8.38
N THR A 72 19.11 -9.45 -9.31
CA THR A 72 18.84 -8.29 -10.19
C THR A 72 18.28 -7.11 -9.39
N ILE A 73 17.38 -7.35 -8.44
CA ILE A 73 16.82 -6.32 -7.56
C ILE A 73 17.95 -5.64 -6.79
N GLU A 74 18.83 -6.39 -6.15
CA GLU A 74 19.94 -5.83 -5.38
C GLU A 74 20.86 -4.97 -6.24
N ARG A 75 21.25 -5.46 -7.40
CA ARG A 75 22.11 -4.75 -8.35
C ARG A 75 21.49 -3.44 -8.83
N GLU A 76 20.21 -3.45 -9.18
CA GLU A 76 19.53 -2.27 -9.73
C GLU A 76 19.20 -1.24 -8.65
N LEU A 77 18.92 -1.66 -7.42
CA LEU A 77 18.81 -0.76 -6.28
C LEU A 77 20.16 -0.14 -5.91
N GLU A 78 21.27 -0.88 -6.05
CA GLU A 78 22.61 -0.30 -5.91
C GLU A 78 22.84 0.83 -6.91
N TRP A 79 22.55 0.59 -8.19
CA TRP A 79 22.67 1.66 -9.21
C TRP A 79 21.77 2.86 -8.92
N SER A 80 20.57 2.61 -8.40
CA SER A 80 19.66 3.69 -8.00
C SER A 80 20.25 4.53 -6.86
N ALA A 81 20.84 3.87 -5.86
CA ALA A 81 21.50 4.56 -4.74
C ALA A 81 22.73 5.36 -5.21
N GLU A 82 23.55 4.80 -6.11
CA GLU A 82 24.69 5.50 -6.71
C GLU A 82 24.27 6.77 -7.49
N LEU A 83 23.07 6.78 -8.09
CA LEU A 83 22.48 7.95 -8.74
C LEU A 83 21.86 8.95 -7.75
N GLY A 84 21.90 8.66 -6.45
CA GLY A 84 21.34 9.52 -5.40
C GLY A 84 19.84 9.35 -5.17
N MET A 85 19.23 8.27 -5.65
CA MET A 85 17.86 7.95 -5.34
C MET A 85 17.76 7.36 -3.92
N ASN A 86 16.75 7.79 -3.17
CA ASN A 86 16.49 7.35 -1.80
C ASN A 86 15.03 6.91 -1.59
N LEU A 87 14.25 6.82 -2.67
CA LEU A 87 12.85 6.41 -2.63
C LEU A 87 12.47 5.63 -3.90
N HIS A 88 11.81 4.50 -3.75
CA HIS A 88 11.14 3.84 -4.86
C HIS A 88 9.67 3.56 -4.55
N ARG A 89 8.83 3.56 -5.58
CA ARG A 89 7.45 3.13 -5.54
C ARG A 89 7.32 1.81 -6.28
N VAL A 90 6.84 0.77 -5.60
CA VAL A 90 6.62 -0.57 -6.16
C VAL A 90 5.15 -0.96 -6.06
N TYR A 91 4.70 -1.74 -7.03
CA TYR A 91 3.30 -2.11 -7.16
C TYR A 91 3.10 -3.56 -6.73
N LEU A 92 2.07 -3.78 -5.92
CA LEU A 92 1.60 -5.09 -5.51
C LEU A 92 0.34 -5.46 -6.30
N HIS A 93 -0.06 -6.74 -6.26
CA HIS A 93 -1.26 -7.19 -6.93
C HIS A 93 -1.98 -8.27 -6.10
N ASN A 94 -3.31 -8.20 -6.01
CA ASN A 94 -4.12 -9.12 -5.22
C ASN A 94 -3.99 -10.59 -5.65
N LEU A 95 -3.82 -10.88 -6.95
CA LEU A 95 -3.64 -12.24 -7.44
C LEU A 95 -2.42 -12.95 -6.84
N LEU A 96 -1.37 -12.21 -6.49
CA LEU A 96 -0.19 -12.76 -5.82
C LEU A 96 -0.50 -13.18 -4.39
N TRP A 97 -1.33 -12.40 -3.70
CA TRP A 97 -1.84 -12.75 -2.39
C TRP A 97 -2.72 -13.99 -2.43
N ASP A 98 -3.63 -14.06 -3.40
CA ASP A 98 -4.55 -15.19 -3.57
C ASP A 98 -3.81 -16.49 -3.95
N GLN A 99 -2.70 -16.38 -4.69
CA GLN A 99 -1.88 -17.51 -5.11
C GLN A 99 -1.04 -18.10 -3.96
N ASP A 100 -0.28 -17.25 -3.27
CA ASP A 100 0.70 -17.64 -2.23
C ASP A 100 0.97 -16.48 -1.28
N SER A 101 0.06 -16.23 -0.36
CA SER A 101 0.15 -15.07 0.55
C SER A 101 1.41 -15.10 1.43
N LEU A 102 1.82 -16.28 1.91
CA LEU A 102 2.99 -16.39 2.79
C LEU A 102 4.31 -16.22 2.03
N GLY A 103 4.43 -16.82 0.85
CA GLY A 103 5.60 -16.63 0.01
C GLY A 103 5.68 -15.20 -0.52
N PHE A 104 4.54 -14.60 -0.90
CA PHE A 104 4.48 -13.22 -1.33
C PHE A 104 4.95 -12.25 -0.23
N LEU A 105 4.51 -12.42 1.02
CA LEU A 105 5.00 -11.62 2.15
C LEU A 105 6.51 -11.76 2.35
N LYS A 106 7.06 -12.96 2.25
CA LYS A 106 8.51 -13.19 2.36
C LYS A 106 9.30 -12.48 1.26
N ARG A 107 8.79 -12.46 0.03
CA ARG A 107 9.40 -11.74 -1.09
C ARG A 107 9.34 -10.22 -0.88
N ILE A 108 8.23 -9.69 -0.36
CA ILE A 108 8.13 -8.27 0.03
C ILE A 108 9.13 -7.95 1.14
N GLU A 109 9.22 -8.77 2.19
CA GLU A 109 10.16 -8.60 3.30
C GLU A 109 11.60 -8.58 2.78
N ASN A 110 11.99 -9.56 1.95
CA ASN A 110 13.31 -9.61 1.34
C ASN A 110 13.61 -8.37 0.47
N TYR A 111 12.65 -7.91 -0.34
CA TYR A 111 12.81 -6.67 -1.10
C TYR A 111 13.04 -5.46 -0.19
N LEU A 112 12.29 -5.35 0.90
CA LEU A 112 12.43 -4.25 1.86
C LEU A 112 13.78 -4.29 2.58
N GLU A 113 14.30 -5.47 2.92
CA GLU A 113 15.63 -5.65 3.48
C GLU A 113 16.73 -5.19 2.50
N ILE A 114 16.64 -5.59 1.22
CA ILE A 114 17.57 -5.16 0.18
C ILE A 114 17.51 -3.64 0.01
N SER A 115 16.30 -3.09 -0.11
CA SER A 115 16.06 -1.66 -0.29
C SER A 115 16.62 -0.82 0.88
N ASP A 116 16.34 -1.25 2.11
CA ASP A 116 16.83 -0.57 3.32
C ASP A 116 18.36 -0.63 3.43
N SER A 117 18.98 -1.75 3.04
CA SER A 117 20.45 -1.90 3.01
C SER A 117 21.15 -0.90 2.07
N LYS A 118 20.44 -0.41 1.05
CA LYS A 118 20.89 0.62 0.11
C LYS A 118 20.44 2.04 0.49
N GLY A 119 19.77 2.21 1.64
CA GLY A 119 19.24 3.50 2.10
C GLY A 119 18.02 4.00 1.29
N ILE A 120 17.35 3.11 0.56
CA ILE A 120 16.20 3.44 -0.27
C ILE A 120 14.91 3.14 0.49
N LYS A 121 14.04 4.13 0.66
CA LYS A 121 12.69 3.97 1.22
C LYS A 121 11.75 3.42 0.17
N THR A 122 10.72 2.71 0.60
CA THR A 122 9.76 2.07 -0.31
C THR A 122 8.34 2.55 -0.06
N ILE A 123 7.66 2.96 -1.13
CA ILE A 123 6.20 3.14 -1.16
C ILE A 123 5.58 1.91 -1.79
N LEU A 124 4.79 1.16 -1.01
CA LEU A 124 4.04 0.02 -1.50
C LEU A 124 2.67 0.49 -2.03
N VAL A 125 2.39 0.26 -3.31
CA VAL A 125 1.08 0.49 -3.91
C VAL A 125 0.26 -0.79 -3.79
N LEU A 126 -0.69 -0.80 -2.85
CA LEU A 126 -1.45 -1.99 -2.49
C LEU A 126 -2.52 -2.36 -3.52
N LEU A 127 -3.10 -1.36 -4.19
CA LEU A 127 -4.21 -1.52 -5.12
C LEU A 127 -3.82 -0.87 -6.45
N ASP A 128 -3.45 -1.70 -7.41
CA ASP A 128 -3.18 -1.30 -8.78
C ASP A 128 -3.67 -2.39 -9.74
N ASP A 129 -4.61 -2.06 -10.62
CA ASP A 129 -5.21 -2.94 -11.61
C ASP A 129 -5.15 -2.37 -13.03
N VAL A 130 -4.33 -1.34 -13.25
CA VAL A 130 -4.32 -0.59 -14.52
C VAL A 130 -3.52 -1.29 -15.63
N TRP A 131 -2.57 -2.15 -15.30
CA TRP A 131 -1.63 -2.73 -16.26
C TRP A 131 -2.29 -3.62 -17.32
N HIS A 132 -3.29 -4.38 -16.92
CA HIS A 132 -3.96 -5.31 -17.85
C HIS A 132 -5.43 -5.46 -17.47
N PRO A 133 -6.36 -5.30 -18.41
CA PRO A 133 -7.82 -5.38 -18.10
C PRO A 133 -8.27 -6.75 -17.62
N ILE A 134 -7.50 -7.81 -17.91
CA ILE A 134 -7.76 -9.18 -17.46
C ILE A 134 -6.43 -9.78 -17.00
N PRO A 135 -5.92 -9.41 -15.82
CA PRO A 135 -4.64 -9.90 -15.32
C PRO A 135 -4.71 -11.40 -15.03
N LYS A 136 -3.61 -12.10 -15.31
CA LYS A 136 -3.46 -13.54 -15.05
C LYS A 136 -2.08 -13.81 -14.49
N LEU A 137 -2.01 -14.78 -13.58
CA LEU A 137 -0.74 -15.33 -13.10
C LEU A 137 -0.01 -16.11 -14.20
N GLY A 138 1.25 -16.41 -13.96
CA GLY A 138 2.14 -17.08 -14.91
C GLY A 138 2.89 -16.11 -15.80
N LYS A 139 3.38 -16.62 -16.93
CA LYS A 139 4.16 -15.83 -17.89
C LYS A 139 3.36 -14.64 -18.42
N GLN A 140 3.95 -13.47 -18.34
CA GLN A 140 3.32 -12.24 -18.79
C GLN A 140 3.52 -12.03 -20.31
N PRO A 141 2.54 -11.44 -21.01
CA PRO A 141 2.68 -11.14 -22.44
C PRO A 141 3.71 -10.04 -22.66
N ASN A 142 4.53 -10.19 -23.70
CA ASN A 142 5.44 -9.11 -24.09
C ASN A 142 4.65 -7.86 -24.52
N PRO A 143 5.11 -6.64 -24.18
CA PRO A 143 4.48 -5.42 -24.63
C PRO A 143 4.41 -5.36 -26.17
N GLY A 144 3.24 -5.07 -26.69
CA GLY A 144 3.03 -4.91 -28.15
C GLY A 144 2.73 -6.19 -28.93
N MET A 145 2.47 -7.31 -28.25
CA MET A 145 1.97 -8.53 -28.89
C MET A 145 0.51 -8.80 -28.56
#